data_df6773a855e11e6a7f0d913719bb22ff
#
_entry.id   df6773a855e11e6a7f0d913719bb22ff
#
_cell.length_a   1.000
_cell.length_b   1.000
_cell.length_c   1.000
_cell.angle_alpha   90.00
_cell.angle_beta   90.00
_cell.angle_gamma   90.00
#
_symmetry.space_group_name_H-M   'P 1'
#
loop_
_entity.id
_entity.type
_entity.pdbx_description
1 polymer ?
#
loop_
_entity_poly.entity_id
_entity_poly.type
_entity_poly.pdbx_seq_one_letter_code
_entity_poly.pdbx_strand_id
1 'polypeptide(L)'
;MTPLAKRLPRELKNNIGKYLGIFLLMCGAIALTSGFLLAAHSISQIIDGMHDEYTIEDGRLVTSFEATDNQLQAARDAAEDVGGVTLFDNYSIDAAITLPNDDGTKRTLRTYKHRTQVDIAAYCEGSEPATENEVAIDRVFAKNNDIHVGDTVDLEGSAYTICGIMTQPDSQALFLNNSDFTVNTITYGVAEVSPQGFEALKDAGGAPTYTYSFTFANRNLSVADRTDAEKDMAEAMADADANIDDLTDASANQGIGYAADDVEGDSAMWTTLLYIIIVIMAFVFVVLTNATIEQESAIIGTLLASGYRRSEIVLHYLALPAIVGILAASLGTALGVAFFTEPMRQLYYGSYSLPPFRVFWDWGIFLKCAVVPAAALIIITLVGLMRKMGKTPLQFLRHEAAGKSGTKRGVRLPERLSFVARFRLRIFLRNLGNFATLFVGIAFASLLLLFGLAILPTMMHYADNLETSLVAEHTYTLKAPLELEGTPEEREAWTALERLQSINGTLLTAAEDAQDELEEAADAAQDAYHEAMASPSVETTQAATPFLKHNAKRTPSMHLLMTLPTLLDATATTLST
;
A
#
# COMPACT_ATOMS: atom_id res chain seq x y z
N MET A 1 -32.77 -3.14 -41.24
CA MET A 1 -32.29 -2.00 -40.46
C MET A 1 -33.42 -1.02 -40.26
N THR A 2 -33.78 -0.70 -39.06
CA THR A 2 -34.81 0.29 -38.73
C THR A 2 -34.39 1.66 -39.30
N PRO A 3 -35.33 2.53 -39.73
CA PRO A 3 -35.00 3.87 -40.25
C PRO A 3 -34.14 4.70 -39.31
N LEU A 4 -34.28 4.52 -38.01
CA LEU A 4 -33.48 5.18 -36.97
C LEU A 4 -32.01 4.72 -36.99
N ALA A 5 -31.70 3.44 -37.26
CA ALA A 5 -30.34 2.95 -37.30
C ALA A 5 -29.47 3.61 -38.41
N LYS A 6 -30.10 4.04 -39.52
CA LYS A 6 -29.40 4.74 -40.60
C LYS A 6 -28.94 6.17 -40.21
N ARG A 7 -29.43 6.73 -39.12
CA ARG A 7 -29.05 8.06 -38.60
C ARG A 7 -27.76 8.01 -37.77
N LEU A 8 -27.45 6.88 -37.12
CA LEU A 8 -26.29 6.75 -36.22
C LEU A 8 -24.95 7.16 -36.86
N PRO A 9 -24.59 6.71 -38.09
CA PRO A 9 -23.33 7.13 -38.72
C PRO A 9 -23.26 8.63 -39.02
N ARG A 10 -24.39 9.27 -39.34
CA ARG A 10 -24.46 10.72 -39.61
C ARG A 10 -24.32 11.52 -38.32
N GLU A 11 -24.95 11.07 -37.25
CA GLU A 11 -24.86 11.69 -35.92
C GLU A 11 -23.44 11.58 -35.38
N LEU A 12 -22.81 10.43 -35.51
CA LEU A 12 -21.39 10.24 -35.16
C LEU A 12 -20.49 11.19 -35.95
N LYS A 13 -20.68 11.28 -37.27
CA LYS A 13 -19.89 12.18 -38.15
C LYS A 13 -20.04 13.64 -37.75
N ASN A 14 -21.26 14.09 -37.43
CA ASN A 14 -21.54 15.47 -37.07
C ASN A 14 -20.97 15.87 -35.68
N ASN A 15 -20.78 14.91 -34.79
CA ASN A 15 -20.28 15.12 -33.42
C ASN A 15 -18.97 14.35 -33.16
N ILE A 16 -18.23 13.98 -34.20
CA ILE A 16 -17.06 13.09 -34.10
C ILE A 16 -16.03 13.57 -33.08
N GLY A 17 -15.75 14.87 -33.03
CA GLY A 17 -14.77 15.41 -32.09
C GLY A 17 -15.16 15.18 -30.62
N LYS A 18 -16.46 15.24 -30.29
CA LYS A 18 -16.95 15.02 -28.93
C LYS A 18 -16.84 13.52 -28.55
N TYR A 19 -17.32 12.65 -29.41
CA TYR A 19 -17.28 11.18 -29.17
C TYR A 19 -15.86 10.65 -29.18
N LEU A 20 -14.99 11.17 -30.07
CA LEU A 20 -13.58 10.80 -30.15
C LEU A 20 -12.82 11.24 -28.88
N GLY A 21 -13.05 12.47 -28.40
CA GLY A 21 -12.41 12.95 -27.16
C GLY A 21 -12.75 12.07 -25.96
N ILE A 22 -14.04 11.72 -25.81
CA ILE A 22 -14.51 10.86 -24.74
C ILE A 22 -13.95 9.42 -24.90
N PHE A 23 -13.97 8.90 -26.13
CA PHE A 23 -13.41 7.60 -26.46
C PHE A 23 -11.92 7.51 -26.08
N LEU A 24 -11.12 8.50 -26.51
CA LEU A 24 -9.68 8.52 -26.24
C LEU A 24 -9.38 8.60 -24.72
N LEU A 25 -10.10 9.48 -24.00
CA LEU A 25 -9.90 9.61 -22.57
C LEU A 25 -10.28 8.32 -21.82
N MET A 26 -11.43 7.74 -22.16
CA MET A 26 -11.90 6.49 -21.55
C MET A 26 -10.98 5.31 -21.91
N CYS A 27 -10.61 5.19 -23.19
CA CYS A 27 -9.69 4.17 -23.68
C CYS A 27 -8.32 4.29 -22.99
N GLY A 28 -7.78 5.50 -22.88
CA GLY A 28 -6.50 5.76 -22.20
C GLY A 28 -6.54 5.43 -20.71
N ALA A 29 -7.59 5.86 -20.00
CA ALA A 29 -7.74 5.52 -18.58
C ALA A 29 -7.85 4.01 -18.34
N ILE A 30 -8.64 3.31 -19.16
CA ILE A 30 -8.77 1.85 -19.07
C ILE A 30 -7.45 1.16 -19.46
N ALA A 31 -6.73 1.66 -20.47
CA ALA A 31 -5.47 1.07 -20.90
C ALA A 31 -4.40 1.17 -19.79
N LEU A 32 -4.24 2.35 -19.18
CA LEU A 32 -3.31 2.53 -18.06
C LEU A 32 -3.66 1.61 -16.90
N THR A 33 -4.93 1.61 -16.47
CA THR A 33 -5.35 0.83 -15.31
C THR A 33 -5.29 -0.68 -15.57
N SER A 34 -5.68 -1.16 -16.75
CA SER A 34 -5.65 -2.60 -17.05
C SER A 34 -4.23 -3.13 -17.20
N GLY A 35 -3.32 -2.33 -17.76
CA GLY A 35 -1.89 -2.68 -17.81
C GLY A 35 -1.27 -2.73 -16.43
N PHE A 36 -1.60 -1.74 -15.59
CA PHE A 36 -1.17 -1.70 -14.19
C PHE A 36 -1.69 -2.92 -13.40
N LEU A 37 -3.00 -3.17 -13.43
CA LEU A 37 -3.59 -4.27 -12.66
C LEU A 37 -3.09 -5.66 -13.11
N LEU A 38 -2.76 -5.83 -14.40
CA LEU A 38 -2.17 -7.09 -14.87
C LEU A 38 -0.72 -7.25 -14.37
N ALA A 39 0.07 -6.18 -14.40
CA ALA A 39 1.42 -6.20 -13.84
C ALA A 39 1.37 -6.47 -12.32
N ALA A 40 0.54 -5.73 -11.59
CA ALA A 40 0.36 -5.88 -10.16
C ALA A 40 -0.11 -7.28 -9.75
N HIS A 41 -1.14 -7.81 -10.42
CA HIS A 41 -1.60 -9.19 -10.19
C HIS A 41 -0.49 -10.22 -10.46
N SER A 42 0.25 -10.04 -11.55
CA SER A 42 1.35 -10.96 -11.88
C SER A 42 2.47 -10.89 -10.83
N ILE A 43 2.78 -9.71 -10.32
CA ILE A 43 3.78 -9.51 -9.25
C ILE A 43 3.28 -10.15 -7.95
N SER A 44 2.02 -9.92 -7.56
CA SER A 44 1.42 -10.55 -6.39
C SER A 44 1.51 -12.08 -6.46
N GLN A 45 1.17 -12.67 -7.63
CA GLN A 45 1.28 -14.12 -7.83
C GLN A 45 2.72 -14.63 -7.80
N ILE A 46 3.70 -13.82 -8.20
CA ILE A 46 5.13 -14.15 -8.04
C ILE A 46 5.50 -14.13 -6.57
N ILE A 47 5.14 -13.07 -5.83
CA ILE A 47 5.44 -12.93 -4.40
C ILE A 47 4.78 -14.07 -3.60
N ASP A 48 3.49 -14.33 -3.83
CA ASP A 48 2.77 -15.44 -3.18
C ASP A 48 3.44 -16.80 -3.45
N GLY A 49 3.92 -17.01 -4.68
CA GLY A 49 4.62 -18.23 -5.08
C GLY A 49 6.02 -18.37 -4.49
N MET A 50 6.66 -17.27 -4.10
CA MET A 50 8.02 -17.29 -3.54
C MET A 50 8.09 -18.08 -2.23
N HIS A 51 7.04 -18.07 -1.44
CA HIS A 51 6.98 -18.77 -0.17
C HIS A 51 7.19 -20.28 -0.32
N ASP A 52 6.65 -20.87 -1.39
CA ASP A 52 6.80 -22.29 -1.68
C ASP A 52 8.04 -22.59 -2.53
N GLU A 53 8.37 -21.71 -3.51
CA GLU A 53 9.46 -21.94 -4.47
C GLU A 53 10.85 -21.72 -3.83
N TYR A 54 10.96 -20.74 -2.91
CA TYR A 54 12.24 -20.33 -2.32
C TYR A 54 12.31 -20.53 -0.80
N THR A 55 11.30 -21.14 -0.20
CA THR A 55 11.23 -21.45 1.24
C THR A 55 11.50 -20.25 2.12
N ILE A 56 10.65 -19.22 2.02
CA ILE A 56 10.80 -18.01 2.87
C ILE A 56 10.67 -18.39 4.34
N GLU A 57 11.50 -17.80 5.20
CA GLU A 57 11.43 -17.92 6.65
C GLU A 57 10.05 -17.55 7.20
N ASP A 58 9.58 -18.20 8.27
CA ASP A 58 8.41 -17.76 9.04
C ASP A 58 8.78 -16.68 10.06
N GLY A 59 10.07 -16.60 10.40
CA GLY A 59 10.68 -15.58 11.24
C GLY A 59 12.14 -15.86 11.48
N ARG A 60 12.78 -14.98 12.23
CA ARG A 60 14.21 -15.09 12.56
C ARG A 60 14.52 -14.61 13.96
N LEU A 61 15.51 -15.25 14.57
CA LEU A 61 16.14 -14.88 15.82
C LEU A 61 17.55 -14.37 15.51
N VAL A 62 17.96 -13.28 16.13
CA VAL A 62 19.33 -12.76 16.04
C VAL A 62 19.96 -12.84 17.41
N THR A 63 21.19 -13.36 17.48
CA THR A 63 21.92 -13.47 18.74
C THR A 63 23.24 -12.71 18.67
N SER A 64 23.71 -12.18 19.81
CA SER A 64 24.99 -11.46 19.89
C SER A 64 26.20 -12.36 19.57
N PHE A 65 26.08 -13.65 19.86
CA PHE A 65 27.11 -14.67 19.64
C PHE A 65 26.52 -15.90 18.97
N GLU A 66 27.35 -16.71 18.35
CA GLU A 66 26.94 -17.97 17.78
C GLU A 66 26.27 -18.86 18.84
N ALA A 67 25.01 -19.25 18.59
CA ALA A 67 24.25 -20.06 19.53
C ALA A 67 24.78 -21.50 19.58
N THR A 68 24.84 -22.05 20.78
CA THR A 68 25.21 -23.45 21.00
C THR A 68 24.08 -24.39 20.60
N ASP A 69 24.42 -25.65 20.31
CA ASP A 69 23.43 -26.71 20.03
C ASP A 69 22.37 -26.84 21.14
N ASN A 70 22.73 -26.59 22.40
CA ASN A 70 21.80 -26.65 23.54
C ASN A 70 20.78 -25.54 23.50
N GLN A 71 21.19 -24.31 23.12
CA GLN A 71 20.32 -23.16 22.98
C GLN A 71 19.34 -23.33 21.80
N LEU A 72 19.85 -23.81 20.65
CA LEU A 72 19.01 -24.14 19.50
C LEU A 72 18.04 -25.29 19.78
N GLN A 73 18.45 -26.27 20.61
CA GLN A 73 17.56 -27.36 21.00
C GLN A 73 16.46 -26.86 21.94
N ALA A 74 16.76 -25.94 22.86
CA ALA A 74 15.76 -25.33 23.74
C ALA A 74 14.65 -24.64 22.93
N ALA A 75 15.02 -23.90 21.88
CA ALA A 75 14.04 -23.29 20.98
C ALA A 75 13.17 -24.32 20.23
N ARG A 76 13.78 -25.44 19.78
CA ARG A 76 13.02 -26.52 19.11
C ARG A 76 12.04 -27.20 20.06
N ASP A 77 12.46 -27.45 21.29
CA ASP A 77 11.63 -28.09 22.31
C ASP A 77 10.46 -27.19 22.72
N ALA A 78 10.67 -25.88 22.79
CA ALA A 78 9.61 -24.89 23.08
C ALA A 78 8.52 -24.85 22.00
N ALA A 79 8.84 -25.15 20.76
CA ALA A 79 7.89 -25.17 19.65
C ALA A 79 7.22 -26.52 19.40
N GLU A 80 7.44 -27.56 20.23
CA GLU A 80 6.84 -28.90 20.03
C GLU A 80 5.31 -28.88 20.07
N ASP A 81 4.72 -28.06 20.93
CA ASP A 81 3.27 -27.96 21.11
C ASP A 81 2.54 -27.43 19.87
N VAL A 82 3.22 -26.64 19.03
CA VAL A 82 2.68 -26.10 17.75
C VAL A 82 3.03 -26.97 16.54
N GLY A 83 3.68 -28.12 16.75
CA GLY A 83 4.03 -29.10 15.71
C GLY A 83 5.52 -29.11 15.34
N GLY A 84 6.34 -28.30 16.01
CA GLY A 84 7.79 -28.22 15.84
C GLY A 84 8.26 -27.16 14.87
N VAL A 85 9.53 -26.77 15.00
CA VAL A 85 10.22 -25.77 14.23
C VAL A 85 11.54 -26.31 13.67
N THR A 86 11.93 -25.84 12.49
CA THR A 86 13.26 -26.06 11.93
C THR A 86 14.02 -24.75 11.94
N LEU A 87 15.19 -24.72 12.56
CA LEU A 87 16.10 -23.57 12.62
C LEU A 87 17.22 -23.75 11.61
N PHE A 88 17.58 -22.65 10.94
CA PHE A 88 18.62 -22.61 9.90
C PHE A 88 19.62 -21.49 10.20
N ASP A 89 20.91 -21.79 10.06
CA ASP A 89 21.98 -20.80 10.17
C ASP A 89 21.94 -19.87 8.96
N ASN A 90 21.50 -18.63 9.18
CA ASN A 90 21.37 -17.59 8.14
C ASN A 90 22.30 -16.41 8.45
N TYR A 91 23.59 -16.71 8.63
CA TYR A 91 24.58 -15.72 9.03
C TYR A 91 24.92 -14.76 7.90
N SER A 92 25.16 -13.49 8.27
CA SER A 92 25.54 -12.44 7.33
C SER A 92 26.71 -11.60 7.86
N ILE A 93 27.44 -10.94 6.95
CA ILE A 93 28.45 -9.94 7.23
C ILE A 93 28.11 -8.68 6.43
N ASP A 94 28.01 -7.56 7.09
CA ASP A 94 27.86 -6.25 6.41
C ASP A 94 29.24 -5.82 5.92
N ALA A 95 29.56 -6.17 4.65
CA ALA A 95 30.85 -5.92 4.02
C ALA A 95 30.86 -4.59 3.26
N ALA A 96 31.94 -3.84 3.41
CA ALA A 96 32.17 -2.65 2.59
C ALA A 96 32.56 -3.06 1.17
N ILE A 97 31.86 -2.50 0.16
CA ILE A 97 32.17 -2.75 -1.25
C ILE A 97 32.76 -1.50 -1.91
N THR A 98 33.86 -1.69 -2.64
CA THR A 98 34.44 -0.69 -3.52
C THR A 98 34.29 -1.13 -4.97
N LEU A 99 33.71 -0.25 -5.81
CA LEU A 99 33.50 -0.51 -7.22
C LEU A 99 34.76 -0.10 -8.05
N PRO A 100 34.95 -0.69 -9.24
CA PRO A 100 36.09 -0.34 -10.10
C PRO A 100 36.17 1.15 -10.47
N ASN A 101 35.02 1.80 -10.59
CA ASN A 101 34.90 3.24 -10.83
C ASN A 101 34.51 3.95 -9.54
N ASP A 102 35.39 3.89 -8.53
CA ASP A 102 35.12 4.47 -7.21
C ASP A 102 34.81 5.97 -7.32
N ASP A 103 33.61 6.35 -6.96
CA ASP A 103 33.10 7.72 -6.89
C ASP A 103 33.18 8.31 -5.47
N GLY A 104 33.81 7.59 -4.53
CA GLY A 104 33.90 7.93 -3.12
C GLY A 104 32.65 7.67 -2.32
N THR A 105 31.60 7.07 -2.92
CA THR A 105 30.36 6.70 -2.23
C THR A 105 30.59 5.44 -1.39
N LYS A 106 30.35 5.51 -0.10
CA LYS A 106 30.39 4.33 0.78
C LYS A 106 29.19 3.44 0.48
N ARG A 107 29.49 2.17 0.21
CA ARG A 107 28.49 1.15 -0.09
C ARG A 107 28.69 -0.04 0.83
N THR A 108 27.59 -0.67 1.22
CA THR A 108 27.57 -1.85 2.09
C THR A 108 26.78 -2.96 1.41
N LEU A 109 27.33 -4.16 1.40
CA LEU A 109 26.63 -5.37 1.03
C LEU A 109 26.44 -6.25 2.25
N ARG A 110 25.19 -6.52 2.62
CA ARG A 110 24.89 -7.60 3.57
C ARG A 110 25.11 -8.92 2.85
N THR A 111 26.24 -9.53 3.15
CA THR A 111 26.73 -10.71 2.46
C THR A 111 26.40 -11.96 3.27
N TYR A 112 25.56 -12.80 2.71
CA TYR A 112 25.14 -14.06 3.31
C TYR A 112 26.06 -15.21 2.85
N LYS A 113 26.21 -16.19 3.73
CA LYS A 113 26.69 -17.50 3.33
C LYS A 113 25.64 -18.14 2.43
N HIS A 114 26.06 -18.75 1.30
CA HIS A 114 25.14 -19.35 0.33
C HIS A 114 24.09 -20.26 0.99
N ARG A 115 22.81 -19.97 0.74
CA ARG A 115 21.63 -20.56 1.38
C ARG A 115 20.99 -21.57 0.44
N THR A 116 20.73 -22.79 0.95
CA THR A 116 20.19 -23.92 0.16
C THR A 116 18.91 -24.53 0.73
N GLN A 117 18.47 -24.10 1.91
CA GLN A 117 17.35 -24.71 2.63
C GLN A 117 16.23 -23.72 2.96
N VAL A 118 16.57 -22.50 3.31
CA VAL A 118 15.67 -21.40 3.64
C VAL A 118 16.13 -20.15 2.91
N ASP A 119 15.22 -19.26 2.56
CA ASP A 119 15.47 -18.01 1.85
C ASP A 119 16.37 -18.16 0.62
N ILE A 120 16.09 -19.20 -0.17
CA ILE A 120 16.91 -19.60 -1.30
C ILE A 120 16.88 -18.48 -2.37
N ALA A 121 18.05 -18.02 -2.79
CA ALA A 121 18.16 -16.96 -3.79
C ALA A 121 17.68 -17.40 -5.18
N ALA A 122 16.98 -16.50 -5.87
CA ALA A 122 16.61 -16.67 -7.28
C ALA A 122 17.64 -16.00 -8.18
N TYR A 123 18.39 -16.78 -8.95
CA TYR A 123 19.40 -16.27 -9.88
C TYR A 123 18.75 -15.77 -11.17
N CYS A 124 18.95 -14.49 -11.48
CA CYS A 124 18.44 -13.84 -12.70
C CYS A 124 19.44 -13.99 -13.86
N GLU A 125 20.75 -13.89 -13.55
CA GLU A 125 21.86 -14.01 -14.50
C GLU A 125 23.03 -14.72 -13.82
N GLY A 126 23.86 -15.45 -14.60
CA GLY A 126 25.03 -16.17 -14.07
C GLY A 126 24.67 -17.41 -13.26
N SER A 127 25.41 -17.65 -12.17
CA SER A 127 25.27 -18.84 -11.32
C SER A 127 25.53 -18.53 -9.85
N GLU A 128 25.24 -19.48 -8.99
CA GLU A 128 25.60 -19.47 -7.57
C GLU A 128 27.13 -19.40 -7.37
N PRO A 129 27.62 -18.79 -6.25
CA PRO A 129 29.03 -18.72 -5.95
C PRO A 129 29.58 -20.09 -5.56
N ALA A 130 30.57 -20.58 -6.32
CA ALA A 130 31.17 -21.90 -6.15
C ALA A 130 32.56 -21.85 -5.52
N THR A 131 33.28 -20.74 -5.70
CA THR A 131 34.65 -20.56 -5.21
C THR A 131 34.74 -19.46 -4.16
N GLU A 132 35.87 -19.42 -3.44
CA GLU A 132 36.12 -18.47 -2.35
C GLU A 132 36.01 -16.99 -2.80
N ASN A 133 36.41 -16.69 -4.03
CA ASN A 133 36.46 -15.32 -4.58
C ASN A 133 35.30 -15.01 -5.54
N GLU A 134 34.20 -15.72 -5.43
CA GLU A 134 32.97 -15.46 -6.19
C GLU A 134 31.91 -14.87 -5.30
N VAL A 135 31.15 -13.91 -5.84
CA VAL A 135 30.02 -13.26 -5.18
C VAL A 135 28.86 -13.11 -6.14
N ALA A 136 27.66 -13.44 -5.68
CA ALA A 136 26.41 -13.09 -6.35
C ALA A 136 25.79 -11.88 -5.65
N ILE A 137 25.33 -10.90 -6.45
CA ILE A 137 24.86 -9.61 -5.94
C ILE A 137 23.40 -9.39 -6.32
N ASP A 138 22.67 -8.68 -5.46
CA ASP A 138 21.29 -8.30 -5.70
C ASP A 138 21.10 -7.54 -7.01
N ARG A 139 20.02 -7.85 -7.71
CA ARG A 139 19.67 -7.32 -9.03
C ARG A 139 19.44 -5.81 -9.03
N VAL A 140 18.78 -5.25 -8.00
CA VAL A 140 18.45 -3.82 -7.97
C VAL A 140 19.71 -3.01 -7.63
N PHE A 141 20.50 -3.49 -6.68
CA PHE A 141 21.79 -2.91 -6.34
C PHE A 141 22.76 -2.95 -7.54
N ALA A 142 22.89 -4.10 -8.20
CA ALA A 142 23.74 -4.28 -9.37
C ALA A 142 23.35 -3.32 -10.50
N LYS A 143 22.06 -3.23 -10.82
CA LYS A 143 21.53 -2.32 -11.84
C LYS A 143 21.84 -0.84 -11.53
N ASN A 144 21.66 -0.42 -10.27
CA ASN A 144 21.82 0.98 -9.88
C ASN A 144 23.29 1.40 -9.77
N ASN A 145 24.20 0.44 -9.71
CA ASN A 145 25.64 0.64 -9.66
C ASN A 145 26.38 0.19 -10.94
N ASP A 146 25.65 -0.16 -12.01
CA ASP A 146 26.18 -0.59 -13.31
C ASP A 146 27.16 -1.80 -13.19
N ILE A 147 26.77 -2.80 -12.36
CA ILE A 147 27.53 -4.01 -12.10
C ILE A 147 26.99 -5.15 -12.96
N HIS A 148 27.89 -5.91 -13.57
CA HIS A 148 27.57 -7.02 -14.46
C HIS A 148 28.27 -8.31 -14.07
N VAL A 149 27.74 -9.45 -14.49
CA VAL A 149 28.39 -10.75 -14.33
C VAL A 149 29.77 -10.74 -15.02
N GLY A 150 30.79 -11.15 -14.29
CA GLY A 150 32.20 -11.13 -14.73
C GLY A 150 32.99 -9.91 -14.28
N ASP A 151 32.35 -8.88 -13.74
CA ASP A 151 33.05 -7.74 -13.15
C ASP A 151 33.82 -8.16 -11.89
N THR A 152 34.83 -7.40 -11.54
CA THR A 152 35.58 -7.59 -10.28
C THR A 152 35.33 -6.41 -9.36
N VAL A 153 34.96 -6.69 -8.12
CA VAL A 153 34.74 -5.72 -7.05
C VAL A 153 35.63 -6.02 -5.86
N ASP A 154 35.89 -5.03 -5.04
CA ASP A 154 36.60 -5.22 -3.78
C ASP A 154 35.61 -5.32 -2.63
N LEU A 155 35.67 -6.41 -1.86
CA LEU A 155 34.91 -6.60 -0.63
C LEU A 155 35.90 -6.71 0.55
N GLU A 156 35.80 -5.79 1.50
CA GLU A 156 36.68 -5.73 2.68
C GLU A 156 38.19 -5.81 2.33
N GLY A 157 38.61 -5.20 1.21
CA GLY A 157 39.98 -5.23 0.77
C GLY A 157 40.39 -6.45 -0.05
N SER A 158 39.47 -7.34 -0.39
CA SER A 158 39.73 -8.55 -1.19
C SER A 158 38.96 -8.51 -2.52
N ALA A 159 39.59 -8.96 -3.60
CA ALA A 159 39.00 -8.96 -4.93
C ALA A 159 38.03 -10.16 -5.11
N TYR A 160 36.78 -9.86 -5.47
CA TYR A 160 35.74 -10.85 -5.79
C TYR A 160 35.25 -10.68 -7.22
N THR A 161 34.99 -11.79 -7.89
CA THR A 161 34.37 -11.81 -9.22
C THR A 161 32.85 -11.98 -9.09
N ILE A 162 32.08 -11.14 -9.77
CA ILE A 162 30.61 -11.28 -9.81
C ILE A 162 30.27 -12.52 -10.64
N CYS A 163 29.84 -13.59 -9.98
CA CYS A 163 29.45 -14.85 -10.64
C CYS A 163 27.97 -14.87 -11.03
N GLY A 164 27.12 -14.08 -10.34
CA GLY A 164 25.69 -14.04 -10.59
C GLY A 164 25.00 -12.76 -10.13
N ILE A 165 23.85 -12.50 -10.75
CA ILE A 165 22.90 -11.48 -10.32
C ILE A 165 21.67 -12.22 -9.81
N MET A 166 21.24 -11.95 -8.59
CA MET A 166 20.21 -12.68 -7.88
C MET A 166 19.17 -11.77 -7.25
N THR A 167 18.12 -12.39 -6.71
CA THR A 167 17.18 -11.76 -5.79
C THR A 167 16.99 -12.69 -4.57
N GLN A 168 16.87 -12.10 -3.40
CA GLN A 168 16.65 -12.84 -2.16
C GLN A 168 15.20 -12.68 -1.71
N PRO A 169 14.49 -13.75 -1.36
CA PRO A 169 13.07 -13.71 -1.06
C PRO A 169 12.74 -12.99 0.26
N ASP A 170 13.66 -13.00 1.22
CA ASP A 170 13.60 -12.30 2.50
C ASP A 170 14.02 -10.81 2.42
N SER A 171 14.49 -10.37 1.24
CA SER A 171 15.01 -9.02 0.98
C SER A 171 14.45 -8.45 -0.34
N GLN A 172 13.15 -8.59 -0.56
CA GLN A 172 12.45 -8.03 -1.73
C GLN A 172 12.55 -6.51 -1.75
N ALA A 173 12.45 -5.86 -0.59
CA ALA A 173 12.76 -4.45 -0.39
C ALA A 173 14.07 -4.34 0.41
N LEU A 174 15.06 -3.62 -0.16
CA LEU A 174 16.41 -3.57 0.39
C LEU A 174 16.51 -2.52 1.52
N PHE A 175 15.87 -2.82 2.66
CA PHE A 175 16.05 -2.05 3.88
C PHE A 175 17.34 -2.44 4.59
N LEU A 176 18.12 -1.46 5.02
CA LEU A 176 19.30 -1.71 5.83
C LEU A 176 18.90 -2.22 7.23
N ASN A 177 17.91 -1.53 7.84
CA ASN A 177 17.31 -1.95 9.11
C ASN A 177 15.80 -2.08 8.95
N ASN A 178 15.19 -2.97 9.70
CA ASN A 178 13.74 -3.21 9.66
C ASN A 178 12.90 -2.00 10.13
N SER A 179 13.51 -1.02 10.78
CA SER A 179 12.88 0.23 11.23
C SER A 179 13.03 1.39 10.25
N ASP A 180 13.74 1.22 9.13
CA ASP A 180 13.98 2.28 8.16
C ASP A 180 12.70 2.62 7.38
N PHE A 181 12.48 3.90 7.08
CA PHE A 181 11.33 4.36 6.30
C PHE A 181 11.60 4.40 4.79
N THR A 182 12.84 4.29 4.36
CA THR A 182 13.25 4.40 2.96
C THR A 182 14.36 3.42 2.64
N VAL A 183 14.38 2.96 1.40
CA VAL A 183 15.46 2.13 0.86
C VAL A 183 16.46 2.99 0.09
N ASN A 184 17.75 2.67 0.19
CA ASN A 184 18.78 3.29 -0.64
C ASN A 184 19.57 2.20 -1.38
N THR A 185 19.05 1.79 -2.50
CA THR A 185 19.59 0.71 -3.33
C THR A 185 20.88 1.07 -4.10
N ILE A 186 21.40 2.28 -3.91
CA ILE A 186 22.72 2.69 -4.41
C ILE A 186 23.80 2.37 -3.38
N THR A 187 23.52 2.61 -2.10
CA THR A 187 24.48 2.47 -1.02
C THR A 187 24.36 1.16 -0.24
N TYR A 188 23.22 0.49 -0.34
CA TYR A 188 22.97 -0.77 0.35
C TYR A 188 22.39 -1.81 -0.60
N GLY A 189 22.88 -3.04 -0.48
CA GLY A 189 22.39 -4.22 -1.19
C GLY A 189 22.65 -5.50 -0.41
N VAL A 190 22.22 -6.63 -0.97
CA VAL A 190 22.48 -7.96 -0.43
C VAL A 190 23.31 -8.78 -1.40
N ALA A 191 24.08 -9.71 -0.89
CA ALA A 191 24.96 -10.57 -1.66
C ALA A 191 25.03 -11.98 -1.06
N GLU A 192 25.45 -12.94 -1.86
CA GLU A 192 25.83 -14.28 -1.39
C GLU A 192 27.26 -14.63 -1.82
N VAL A 193 27.95 -15.33 -0.95
CA VAL A 193 29.28 -15.91 -1.21
C VAL A 193 29.28 -17.40 -0.88
N SER A 194 30.22 -18.15 -1.41
CA SER A 194 30.40 -19.54 -1.02
C SER A 194 30.72 -19.68 0.48
N PRO A 195 30.52 -20.85 1.09
CA PRO A 195 30.92 -21.07 2.49
C PRO A 195 32.38 -20.70 2.77
N GLN A 196 33.28 -20.95 1.81
CA GLN A 196 34.70 -20.59 1.91
C GLN A 196 34.90 -19.07 1.81
N GLY A 197 34.15 -18.40 0.92
CA GLY A 197 34.16 -16.94 0.78
C GLY A 197 33.64 -16.24 2.03
N PHE A 198 32.67 -16.82 2.73
CA PHE A 198 32.15 -16.29 3.99
C PHE A 198 33.21 -16.32 5.10
N GLU A 199 33.92 -17.45 5.25
CA GLU A 199 35.01 -17.55 6.21
C GLU A 199 36.17 -16.59 5.86
N ALA A 200 36.49 -16.42 4.56
CA ALA A 200 37.50 -15.46 4.12
C ALA A 200 37.11 -14.02 4.47
N LEU A 201 35.83 -13.63 4.33
CA LEU A 201 35.35 -12.31 4.75
C LEU A 201 35.43 -12.13 6.27
N LYS A 202 35.14 -13.17 7.05
CA LYS A 202 35.28 -13.16 8.51
C LYS A 202 36.76 -13.00 8.91
N ASP A 203 37.67 -13.72 8.26
CA ASP A 203 39.11 -13.60 8.50
C ASP A 203 39.68 -12.23 8.08
N ALA A 204 39.07 -11.57 7.09
CA ALA A 204 39.41 -10.20 6.68
C ALA A 204 38.94 -9.14 7.69
N GLY A 205 38.24 -9.52 8.73
CA GLY A 205 37.76 -8.64 9.81
C GLY A 205 36.27 -8.29 9.73
N GLY A 206 35.50 -8.98 8.87
CA GLY A 206 34.05 -8.86 8.86
C GLY A 206 33.45 -9.43 10.13
N ALA A 207 32.56 -8.68 10.80
CA ALA A 207 31.84 -9.14 11.97
C ALA A 207 30.57 -9.87 11.54
N PRO A 208 30.40 -11.18 11.86
CA PRO A 208 29.20 -11.92 11.53
C PRO A 208 28.02 -11.48 12.41
N THR A 209 26.85 -11.36 11.82
CA THR A 209 25.57 -11.33 12.51
C THR A 209 24.99 -12.73 12.52
N TYR A 210 24.76 -13.26 13.71
CA TYR A 210 24.28 -14.62 13.90
C TYR A 210 22.75 -14.63 13.86
N THR A 211 22.21 -14.85 12.69
CA THR A 211 20.76 -14.95 12.44
C THR A 211 20.37 -16.41 12.29
N TYR A 212 19.32 -16.80 12.98
CA TYR A 212 18.69 -18.12 12.89
C TYR A 212 17.29 -17.95 12.31
N SER A 213 17.17 -18.16 11.00
CA SER A 213 15.87 -18.22 10.34
C SER A 213 15.15 -19.49 10.75
N PHE A 214 13.84 -19.45 10.88
CA PHE A 214 13.05 -20.62 11.22
C PHE A 214 11.82 -20.79 10.34
N THR A 215 11.37 -22.06 10.24
CA THR A 215 10.11 -22.42 9.61
C THR A 215 9.33 -23.37 10.50
N PHE A 216 8.03 -23.10 10.69
CA PHE A 216 7.14 -24.01 11.42
C PHE A 216 6.73 -25.19 10.54
N ALA A 217 6.71 -26.40 11.14
CA ALA A 217 6.23 -27.59 10.42
C ALA A 217 4.72 -27.48 10.10
N ASN A 218 3.94 -26.85 10.98
CA ASN A 218 2.54 -26.56 10.77
C ASN A 218 2.35 -25.15 10.15
N ARG A 219 2.20 -25.07 8.84
CA ARG A 219 2.00 -23.80 8.11
C ARG A 219 0.62 -23.16 8.32
N ASN A 220 -0.31 -23.80 9.03
CA ASN A 220 -1.66 -23.29 9.29
C ASN A 220 -1.84 -22.78 10.73
N LEU A 221 -0.77 -22.35 11.37
CA LEU A 221 -0.84 -21.73 12.69
C LEU A 221 -1.63 -20.41 12.62
N SER A 222 -2.42 -20.16 13.65
CA SER A 222 -2.99 -18.81 13.80
C SER A 222 -1.88 -17.81 14.11
N VAL A 223 -2.12 -16.53 13.86
CA VAL A 223 -1.15 -15.47 14.18
C VAL A 223 -0.82 -15.49 15.67
N ALA A 224 -1.83 -15.70 16.54
CA ALA A 224 -1.62 -15.79 17.99
C ALA A 224 -0.73 -16.98 18.38
N ASP A 225 -1.06 -18.20 17.90
CA ASP A 225 -0.29 -19.40 18.21
C ASP A 225 1.18 -19.28 17.72
N ARG A 226 1.39 -18.62 16.58
CA ARG A 226 2.72 -18.37 16.05
C ARG A 226 3.50 -17.38 16.92
N THR A 227 2.88 -16.24 17.26
CA THR A 227 3.51 -15.24 18.12
C THR A 227 3.85 -15.80 19.51
N ASP A 228 2.96 -16.63 20.09
CA ASP A 228 3.22 -17.28 21.37
C ASP A 228 4.39 -18.25 21.25
N ALA A 229 4.42 -19.11 20.21
CA ALA A 229 5.53 -20.04 19.98
C ALA A 229 6.87 -19.30 19.75
N GLU A 230 6.88 -18.19 19.04
CA GLU A 230 8.06 -17.34 18.84
C GLU A 230 8.60 -16.77 20.15
N LYS A 231 7.72 -16.30 21.03
CA LYS A 231 8.09 -15.84 22.37
C LYS A 231 8.64 -16.99 23.21
N ASP A 232 7.96 -18.12 23.21
CA ASP A 232 8.40 -19.30 23.98
C ASP A 232 9.78 -19.80 23.51
N MET A 233 10.04 -19.77 22.19
CA MET A 233 11.36 -20.08 21.62
C MET A 233 12.44 -19.11 22.10
N ALA A 234 12.15 -17.80 22.07
CA ALA A 234 13.08 -16.78 22.52
C ALA A 234 13.35 -16.90 24.03
N GLU A 235 12.31 -17.10 24.85
CA GLU A 235 12.44 -17.30 26.29
C GLU A 235 13.27 -18.56 26.61
N ALA A 236 13.00 -19.68 25.94
CA ALA A 236 13.74 -20.90 26.15
C ALA A 236 15.23 -20.78 25.76
N MET A 237 15.55 -20.05 24.70
CA MET A 237 16.93 -19.73 24.35
C MET A 237 17.60 -18.82 25.38
N ALA A 238 16.89 -17.81 25.86
CA ALA A 238 17.40 -16.90 26.91
C ALA A 238 17.62 -17.65 28.25
N ASP A 239 16.72 -18.55 28.62
CA ASP A 239 16.89 -19.43 29.81
C ASP A 239 18.08 -20.38 29.66
N ALA A 240 18.48 -20.68 28.43
CA ALA A 240 19.70 -21.45 28.13
C ALA A 240 20.94 -20.55 27.94
N ASP A 241 20.94 -19.33 28.51
CA ASP A 241 22.01 -18.35 28.46
C ASP A 241 22.35 -17.82 27.04
N ALA A 242 21.39 -17.80 26.11
CA ALA A 242 21.56 -17.09 24.85
C ALA A 242 21.27 -15.59 24.99
N ASN A 243 22.13 -14.74 24.39
CA ASN A 243 21.86 -13.32 24.28
C ASN A 243 21.11 -13.05 22.97
N ILE A 244 19.80 -12.82 23.07
CA ILE A 244 18.95 -12.53 21.92
C ILE A 244 18.91 -11.03 21.71
N ASP A 245 19.31 -10.60 20.50
CA ASP A 245 19.33 -9.20 20.10
C ASP A 245 18.04 -8.79 19.40
N ASP A 246 17.43 -9.71 18.63
CA ASP A 246 16.19 -9.47 17.89
C ASP A 246 15.39 -10.76 17.66
N LEU A 247 14.07 -10.61 17.62
CA LEU A 247 13.12 -11.62 17.16
C LEU A 247 12.16 -10.95 16.19
N THR A 248 12.17 -11.37 14.94
CA THR A 248 11.34 -10.78 13.90
C THR A 248 10.48 -11.85 13.24
N ASP A 249 9.15 -11.77 13.37
CA ASP A 249 8.19 -12.53 12.56
C ASP A 249 8.26 -12.12 11.09
N ALA A 250 8.06 -13.04 10.15
CA ALA A 250 8.11 -12.73 8.72
C ALA A 250 7.13 -11.62 8.31
N SER A 251 5.96 -11.52 8.96
CA SER A 251 5.00 -10.46 8.70
C SER A 251 5.45 -9.08 9.17
N ALA A 252 6.35 -9.02 10.14
CA ALA A 252 6.98 -7.80 10.63
C ALA A 252 8.28 -7.45 9.87
N ASN A 253 8.78 -8.36 9.04
CA ASN A 253 9.95 -8.12 8.21
C ASN A 253 9.57 -7.31 6.97
N GLN A 254 9.94 -6.01 6.95
CA GLN A 254 9.68 -5.12 5.81
C GLN A 254 10.35 -5.62 4.51
N GLY A 255 11.48 -6.30 4.60
CA GLY A 255 12.14 -6.89 3.45
C GLY A 255 11.24 -7.88 2.69
N ILE A 256 10.37 -8.60 3.41
CA ILE A 256 9.43 -9.58 2.85
C ILE A 256 8.10 -8.93 2.45
N GLY A 257 7.47 -8.17 3.37
CA GLY A 257 6.07 -7.74 3.24
C GLY A 257 5.87 -6.49 2.38
N TYR A 258 6.82 -5.57 2.39
CA TYR A 258 6.63 -4.22 1.85
C TYR A 258 6.27 -4.17 0.36
N ALA A 259 6.87 -5.04 -0.46
CA ALA A 259 6.58 -5.09 -1.90
C ALA A 259 5.14 -5.55 -2.19
N ALA A 260 4.62 -6.50 -1.41
CA ALA A 260 3.24 -6.99 -1.53
C ALA A 260 2.24 -5.91 -1.12
N ASP A 261 2.46 -5.25 0.01
CA ASP A 261 1.59 -4.19 0.55
C ASP A 261 1.51 -2.99 -0.40
N ASP A 262 2.65 -2.59 -1.01
CA ASP A 262 2.70 -1.50 -1.99
C ASP A 262 1.90 -1.85 -3.25
N VAL A 263 2.05 -3.06 -3.79
CA VAL A 263 1.31 -3.56 -4.95
C VAL A 263 -0.20 -3.61 -4.67
N GLU A 264 -0.63 -4.05 -3.48
CA GLU A 264 -2.03 -4.10 -3.08
C GLU A 264 -2.62 -2.70 -2.92
N GLY A 265 -1.94 -1.82 -2.21
CA GLY A 265 -2.33 -0.43 -2.01
C GLY A 265 -2.50 0.33 -3.33
N ASP A 266 -1.53 0.21 -4.22
CA ASP A 266 -1.56 0.81 -5.54
C ASP A 266 -2.68 0.24 -6.41
N SER A 267 -2.93 -1.07 -6.35
CA SER A 267 -4.03 -1.72 -7.08
C SER A 267 -5.40 -1.19 -6.65
N ALA A 268 -5.59 -0.98 -5.36
CA ALA A 268 -6.80 -0.37 -4.82
C ALA A 268 -6.96 1.10 -5.28
N MET A 269 -5.88 1.87 -5.25
CA MET A 269 -5.84 3.26 -5.71
C MET A 269 -6.19 3.36 -7.21
N TRP A 270 -5.52 2.60 -8.08
CA TRP A 270 -5.76 2.63 -9.53
C TRP A 270 -7.17 2.17 -9.90
N THR A 271 -7.71 1.16 -9.22
CA THR A 271 -9.09 0.69 -9.40
C THR A 271 -10.09 1.78 -9.01
N THR A 272 -9.87 2.43 -7.88
CA THR A 272 -10.72 3.54 -7.40
C THR A 272 -10.70 4.71 -8.38
N LEU A 273 -9.51 5.11 -8.83
CA LEU A 273 -9.35 6.19 -9.82
C LEU A 273 -10.06 5.87 -11.14
N LEU A 274 -9.96 4.64 -11.63
CA LEU A 274 -10.68 4.19 -12.82
C LEU A 274 -12.19 4.40 -12.67
N TYR A 275 -12.77 3.93 -11.57
CA TYR A 275 -14.23 4.04 -11.38
C TYR A 275 -14.69 5.49 -11.23
N ILE A 276 -13.91 6.34 -10.58
CA ILE A 276 -14.18 7.78 -10.53
C ILE A 276 -14.19 8.38 -11.94
N ILE A 277 -13.20 8.09 -12.77
CA ILE A 277 -13.14 8.55 -14.17
C ILE A 277 -14.35 8.06 -14.95
N ILE A 278 -14.73 6.79 -14.81
CA ILE A 278 -15.89 6.22 -15.51
C ILE A 278 -17.21 6.90 -15.10
N VAL A 279 -17.40 7.19 -13.84
CA VAL A 279 -18.60 7.92 -13.35
C VAL A 279 -18.66 9.33 -13.96
N ILE A 280 -17.51 10.03 -14.02
CA ILE A 280 -17.43 11.35 -14.65
C ILE A 280 -17.74 11.25 -16.14
N MET A 281 -17.17 10.29 -16.85
CA MET A 281 -17.42 10.08 -18.26
C MET A 281 -18.88 9.75 -18.54
N ALA A 282 -19.50 8.90 -17.72
CA ALA A 282 -20.92 8.59 -17.81
C ALA A 282 -21.77 9.86 -17.62
N PHE A 283 -21.39 10.72 -16.67
CA PHE A 283 -22.08 11.99 -16.46
C PHE A 283 -21.92 12.93 -17.66
N VAL A 284 -20.72 13.03 -18.27
CA VAL A 284 -20.49 13.80 -19.50
C VAL A 284 -21.36 13.28 -20.65
N PHE A 285 -21.49 11.95 -20.78
CA PHE A 285 -22.41 11.34 -21.77
C PHE A 285 -23.88 11.72 -21.51
N VAL A 286 -24.31 11.72 -20.27
CA VAL A 286 -25.67 12.15 -19.90
C VAL A 286 -25.92 13.61 -20.30
N VAL A 287 -24.96 14.51 -20.04
CA VAL A 287 -25.06 15.91 -20.41
C VAL A 287 -25.08 16.08 -21.93
N LEU A 288 -24.17 15.42 -22.64
CA LEU A 288 -24.10 15.45 -24.11
C LEU A 288 -25.41 14.95 -24.75
N THR A 289 -25.88 13.80 -24.28
CA THR A 289 -27.12 13.19 -24.81
C THR A 289 -28.34 14.07 -24.50
N ASN A 290 -28.40 14.67 -23.31
CA ASN A 290 -29.47 15.63 -22.97
C ASN A 290 -29.47 16.85 -23.88
N ALA A 291 -28.29 17.40 -24.22
CA ALA A 291 -28.18 18.50 -25.16
C ALA A 291 -28.65 18.11 -26.58
N THR A 292 -28.31 16.90 -27.05
CA THR A 292 -28.77 16.33 -28.32
C THR A 292 -30.30 16.18 -28.34
N ILE A 293 -30.89 15.64 -27.26
CA ILE A 293 -32.36 15.51 -27.13
C ILE A 293 -33.04 16.87 -27.17
N GLU A 294 -32.47 17.90 -26.56
CA GLU A 294 -33.03 19.26 -26.59
C GLU A 294 -32.96 19.86 -28.00
N GLN A 295 -31.85 19.68 -28.71
CA GLN A 295 -31.69 20.13 -30.10
C GLN A 295 -32.63 19.40 -31.05
N GLU A 296 -32.83 18.11 -30.87
CA GLU A 296 -33.69 17.27 -31.73
C GLU A 296 -35.12 17.13 -31.19
N SER A 297 -35.54 17.94 -30.22
CA SER A 297 -36.82 17.84 -29.53
C SER A 297 -38.02 17.77 -30.47
N ALA A 298 -38.06 18.61 -31.53
CA ALA A 298 -39.13 18.60 -32.54
C ALA A 298 -39.18 17.25 -33.31
N ILE A 299 -38.03 16.68 -33.66
CA ILE A 299 -37.94 15.41 -34.36
C ILE A 299 -38.43 14.27 -33.46
N ILE A 300 -38.02 14.28 -32.20
CA ILE A 300 -38.49 13.31 -31.19
C ILE A 300 -39.99 13.39 -31.02
N GLY A 301 -40.55 14.60 -30.94
CA GLY A 301 -41.97 14.86 -30.84
C GLY A 301 -42.77 14.30 -32.04
N THR A 302 -42.28 14.49 -33.26
CA THR A 302 -42.89 13.95 -34.48
C THR A 302 -42.79 12.44 -34.55
N LEU A 303 -41.67 11.83 -34.17
CA LEU A 303 -41.54 10.35 -34.11
C LEU A 303 -42.49 9.75 -33.11
N LEU A 304 -42.64 10.32 -31.91
CA LEU A 304 -43.60 9.85 -30.90
C LEU A 304 -45.05 10.02 -31.40
N ALA A 305 -45.35 11.12 -32.09
CA ALA A 305 -46.68 11.35 -32.67
C ALA A 305 -46.99 10.38 -33.84
N SER A 306 -45.96 9.90 -34.54
CA SER A 306 -46.05 8.88 -35.61
C SER A 306 -46.10 7.44 -35.08
N GLY A 307 -46.17 7.25 -33.76
CA GLY A 307 -46.38 5.93 -33.15
C GLY A 307 -45.09 5.18 -32.73
N TYR A 308 -43.91 5.79 -32.82
CA TYR A 308 -42.71 5.18 -32.26
C TYR A 308 -42.78 5.08 -30.75
N ARG A 309 -42.32 3.94 -30.21
CA ARG A 309 -42.28 3.73 -28.76
C ARG A 309 -41.15 4.51 -28.12
N ARG A 310 -41.37 4.99 -26.90
CA ARG A 310 -40.33 5.70 -26.11
C ARG A 310 -39.04 4.86 -25.96
N SER A 311 -39.21 3.54 -25.76
CA SER A 311 -38.07 2.61 -25.67
C SER A 311 -37.20 2.54 -26.95
N GLU A 312 -37.81 2.64 -28.12
CA GLU A 312 -37.09 2.66 -29.40
C GLU A 312 -36.24 3.92 -29.55
N ILE A 313 -36.76 5.05 -29.10
CA ILE A 313 -36.05 6.31 -29.11
C ILE A 313 -34.94 6.34 -28.05
N VAL A 314 -35.20 5.84 -26.83
CA VAL A 314 -34.18 5.68 -25.78
C VAL A 314 -33.06 4.80 -26.27
N LEU A 315 -33.35 3.65 -26.87
CA LEU A 315 -32.34 2.73 -27.40
C LEU A 315 -31.51 3.39 -28.53
N HIS A 316 -32.13 4.20 -29.38
CA HIS A 316 -31.43 4.92 -30.43
C HIS A 316 -30.38 5.90 -29.85
N TYR A 317 -30.77 6.74 -28.87
CA TYR A 317 -29.85 7.71 -28.26
C TYR A 317 -28.83 7.07 -27.30
N LEU A 318 -29.12 5.86 -26.79
CA LEU A 318 -28.19 5.05 -25.98
C LEU A 318 -27.13 4.37 -26.87
N ALA A 319 -27.45 4.08 -28.14
CA ALA A 319 -26.61 3.26 -29.02
C ALA A 319 -25.19 3.84 -29.21
N LEU A 320 -25.05 5.15 -29.45
CA LEU A 320 -23.72 5.77 -29.63
C LEU A 320 -22.88 5.76 -28.35
N PRO A 321 -23.39 6.21 -27.19
CA PRO A 321 -22.68 6.04 -25.91
C PRO A 321 -22.27 4.60 -25.63
N ALA A 322 -23.16 3.63 -25.87
CA ALA A 322 -22.90 2.22 -25.64
C ALA A 322 -21.78 1.68 -26.56
N ILE A 323 -21.85 1.99 -27.87
CA ILE A 323 -20.84 1.60 -28.85
C ILE A 323 -19.47 2.19 -28.45
N VAL A 324 -19.43 3.48 -28.17
CA VAL A 324 -18.19 4.18 -27.78
C VAL A 324 -17.65 3.58 -26.49
N GLY A 325 -18.49 3.35 -25.49
CA GLY A 325 -18.09 2.75 -24.22
C GLY A 325 -17.55 1.33 -24.36
N ILE A 326 -18.23 0.47 -25.09
CA ILE A 326 -17.79 -0.91 -25.32
C ILE A 326 -16.48 -0.94 -26.12
N LEU A 327 -16.37 -0.14 -27.17
CA LEU A 327 -15.14 -0.06 -27.98
C LEU A 327 -13.97 0.51 -27.15
N ALA A 328 -14.21 1.56 -26.36
CA ALA A 328 -13.18 2.12 -25.48
C ALA A 328 -12.74 1.12 -24.42
N ALA A 329 -13.68 0.40 -23.81
CA ALA A 329 -13.37 -0.62 -22.82
C ALA A 329 -12.58 -1.80 -23.41
N SER A 330 -13.03 -2.35 -24.53
CA SER A 330 -12.36 -3.50 -25.16
C SER A 330 -10.99 -3.12 -25.72
N LEU A 331 -10.90 -2.02 -26.47
CA LEU A 331 -9.64 -1.57 -27.04
C LEU A 331 -8.69 -1.06 -25.95
N GLY A 332 -9.20 -0.33 -24.94
CA GLY A 332 -8.41 0.14 -23.81
C GLY A 332 -7.77 -1.03 -23.06
N THR A 333 -8.54 -2.06 -22.72
CA THR A 333 -7.98 -3.25 -22.06
C THR A 333 -6.95 -3.96 -22.94
N ALA A 334 -7.22 -4.13 -24.24
CA ALA A 334 -6.26 -4.76 -25.16
C ALA A 334 -4.95 -3.95 -25.27
N LEU A 335 -5.04 -2.62 -25.38
CA LEU A 335 -3.87 -1.74 -25.39
C LEU A 335 -3.12 -1.74 -24.05
N GLY A 336 -3.86 -1.81 -22.94
CA GLY A 336 -3.29 -1.90 -21.61
C GLY A 336 -2.41 -3.13 -21.46
N VAL A 337 -2.97 -4.27 -21.77
CA VAL A 337 -2.25 -5.55 -21.72
C VAL A 337 -1.04 -5.57 -22.65
N ALA A 338 -1.18 -5.02 -23.89
CA ALA A 338 -0.12 -5.10 -24.89
C ALA A 338 1.03 -4.10 -24.69
N PHE A 339 0.74 -2.90 -24.15
CA PHE A 339 1.70 -1.79 -24.15
C PHE A 339 1.98 -1.20 -22.77
N PHE A 340 1.08 -1.34 -21.79
CA PHE A 340 1.23 -0.70 -20.49
C PHE A 340 1.64 -1.67 -19.38
N THR A 341 1.52 -2.99 -19.56
CA THR A 341 1.98 -3.97 -18.56
C THR A 341 3.49 -3.87 -18.33
N GLU A 342 4.27 -3.75 -19.40
CA GLU A 342 5.74 -3.69 -19.30
C GLU A 342 6.25 -2.42 -18.58
N PRO A 343 5.84 -1.19 -18.92
CA PRO A 343 6.23 -0.01 -18.16
C PRO A 343 5.82 -0.08 -16.67
N MET A 344 4.65 -0.64 -16.37
CA MET A 344 4.17 -0.79 -14.98
C MET A 344 4.98 -1.85 -14.22
N ARG A 345 5.34 -2.96 -14.88
CA ARG A 345 6.28 -3.93 -14.33
C ARG A 345 7.61 -3.28 -13.97
N GLN A 346 8.16 -2.47 -14.88
CA GLN A 346 9.46 -1.81 -14.67
C GLN A 346 9.45 -0.85 -13.48
N LEU A 347 8.31 -0.26 -13.14
CA LEU A 347 8.16 0.59 -11.97
C LEU A 347 8.52 -0.19 -10.69
N TYR A 348 7.89 -1.38 -10.50
CA TYR A 348 8.16 -2.23 -9.34
C TYR A 348 9.53 -2.89 -9.40
N TYR A 349 9.93 -3.40 -10.57
CA TYR A 349 11.24 -4.01 -10.77
C TYR A 349 12.40 -3.00 -10.73
N GLY A 350 12.11 -1.72 -10.72
CA GLY A 350 13.08 -0.65 -10.46
C GLY A 350 13.31 -0.41 -8.98
N SER A 351 12.33 -0.75 -8.14
CA SER A 351 12.33 -0.46 -6.70
C SER A 351 12.54 -1.71 -5.85
N TYR A 352 12.05 -2.87 -6.31
CA TYR A 352 12.04 -4.13 -5.55
C TYR A 352 12.86 -5.21 -6.23
N SER A 353 13.54 -6.00 -5.42
CA SER A 353 14.31 -7.17 -5.83
C SER A 353 13.41 -8.40 -5.92
N LEU A 354 12.82 -8.60 -7.08
CA LEU A 354 11.86 -9.67 -7.35
C LEU A 354 12.40 -10.66 -8.37
N PRO A 355 12.03 -11.96 -8.30
CA PRO A 355 12.38 -12.99 -9.28
C PRO A 355 11.95 -12.62 -10.72
N PRO A 356 12.44 -13.34 -11.74
CA PRO A 356 12.09 -13.06 -13.14
C PRO A 356 10.60 -12.99 -13.38
N PHE A 357 10.14 -11.93 -14.04
CA PHE A 357 8.73 -11.65 -14.27
C PHE A 357 8.08 -12.69 -15.17
N ARG A 358 6.91 -13.18 -14.74
CA ARG A 358 6.00 -14.04 -15.51
C ARG A 358 4.61 -13.41 -15.51
N VAL A 359 3.92 -13.43 -16.66
CA VAL A 359 2.56 -12.88 -16.75
C VAL A 359 1.55 -13.94 -16.31
N PHE A 360 0.78 -13.60 -15.29
CA PHE A 360 -0.36 -14.40 -14.82
C PHE A 360 -1.65 -13.71 -15.25
N TRP A 361 -2.41 -14.36 -16.17
CA TRP A 361 -3.66 -13.82 -16.67
C TRP A 361 -4.80 -14.03 -15.66
N ASP A 362 -5.54 -12.95 -15.35
CA ASP A 362 -6.77 -13.02 -14.57
C ASP A 362 -7.96 -12.43 -15.33
N TRP A 363 -9.03 -13.22 -15.47
CA TRP A 363 -10.30 -12.77 -16.04
C TRP A 363 -11.01 -11.72 -15.19
N GLY A 364 -10.71 -11.66 -13.88
CA GLY A 364 -11.19 -10.63 -12.98
C GLY A 364 -10.77 -9.22 -13.39
N ILE A 365 -9.55 -9.08 -13.94
CA ILE A 365 -9.03 -7.81 -14.46
C ILE A 365 -9.86 -7.35 -15.67
N PHE A 366 -10.14 -8.27 -16.61
CA PHE A 366 -11.02 -7.95 -17.74
C PHE A 366 -12.42 -7.54 -17.27
N LEU A 367 -12.97 -8.24 -16.30
CA LEU A 367 -14.26 -7.88 -15.70
C LEU A 367 -14.23 -6.49 -15.07
N LYS A 368 -13.23 -6.20 -14.24
CA LYS A 368 -13.06 -4.91 -13.54
C LYS A 368 -12.81 -3.75 -14.51
N CYS A 369 -11.98 -3.93 -15.53
CA CYS A 369 -11.52 -2.86 -16.43
C CYS A 369 -12.39 -2.68 -17.69
N ALA A 370 -13.04 -3.72 -18.20
CA ALA A 370 -13.85 -3.65 -19.42
C ALA A 370 -15.36 -3.73 -19.13
N VAL A 371 -15.79 -4.79 -18.47
CA VAL A 371 -17.24 -5.08 -18.33
C VAL A 371 -17.91 -4.11 -17.36
N VAL A 372 -17.35 -3.92 -16.18
CA VAL A 372 -17.92 -3.02 -15.15
C VAL A 372 -17.97 -1.56 -15.63
N PRO A 373 -16.90 -0.96 -16.19
CA PRO A 373 -16.94 0.37 -16.75
C PRO A 373 -17.96 0.56 -17.88
N ALA A 374 -18.00 -0.37 -18.83
CA ALA A 374 -18.97 -0.31 -19.92
C ALA A 374 -20.41 -0.42 -19.41
N ALA A 375 -20.68 -1.32 -18.50
CA ALA A 375 -22.00 -1.50 -17.89
C ALA A 375 -22.40 -0.25 -17.07
N ALA A 376 -21.52 0.29 -16.25
CA ALA A 376 -21.76 1.51 -15.47
C ALA A 376 -22.12 2.69 -16.37
N LEU A 377 -21.34 2.91 -17.44
CA LEU A 377 -21.59 3.96 -18.41
C LEU A 377 -22.96 3.78 -19.09
N ILE A 378 -23.31 2.57 -19.53
CA ILE A 378 -24.59 2.28 -20.16
C ILE A 378 -25.75 2.50 -19.18
N ILE A 379 -25.64 2.00 -17.96
CA ILE A 379 -26.69 2.13 -16.94
C ILE A 379 -26.92 3.60 -16.57
N ILE A 380 -25.87 4.34 -16.28
CA ILE A 380 -25.98 5.76 -15.90
C ILE A 380 -26.58 6.58 -17.05
N THR A 381 -26.12 6.34 -18.29
CA THR A 381 -26.65 7.01 -19.48
C THR A 381 -28.11 6.64 -19.72
N LEU A 382 -28.49 5.36 -19.58
CA LEU A 382 -29.86 4.88 -19.71
C LEU A 382 -30.78 5.56 -18.69
N VAL A 383 -30.39 5.62 -17.42
CA VAL A 383 -31.16 6.29 -16.36
C VAL A 383 -31.34 7.78 -16.67
N GLY A 384 -30.29 8.45 -17.14
CA GLY A 384 -30.35 9.85 -17.58
C GLY A 384 -31.35 10.05 -18.73
N LEU A 385 -31.28 9.20 -19.76
CA LEU A 385 -32.20 9.19 -20.90
C LEU A 385 -33.66 8.94 -20.48
N MET A 386 -33.92 7.91 -19.69
CA MET A 386 -35.27 7.58 -19.24
C MET A 386 -35.93 8.75 -18.49
N ARG A 387 -35.17 9.42 -17.62
CA ARG A 387 -35.66 10.61 -16.90
C ARG A 387 -36.04 11.75 -17.85
N LYS A 388 -35.29 11.96 -18.93
CA LYS A 388 -35.53 13.04 -19.88
C LYS A 388 -36.69 12.73 -20.87
N MET A 389 -36.84 11.44 -21.24
CA MET A 389 -37.88 10.97 -22.17
C MET A 389 -39.27 10.84 -21.56
N GLY A 390 -39.47 11.20 -20.29
CA GLY A 390 -40.77 11.23 -19.62
C GLY A 390 -41.76 12.28 -20.15
N LYS A 391 -41.32 13.19 -21.04
CA LYS A 391 -42.15 14.24 -21.65
C LYS A 391 -43.22 13.67 -22.61
N THR A 392 -44.32 14.41 -22.77
CA THR A 392 -45.36 14.10 -23.77
C THR A 392 -44.89 14.55 -25.17
N PRO A 393 -45.44 14.00 -26.30
CA PRO A 393 -45.13 14.43 -27.66
C PRO A 393 -45.32 15.93 -27.85
N LEU A 394 -46.37 16.51 -27.29
CA LEU A 394 -46.69 17.93 -27.37
C LEU A 394 -45.65 18.79 -26.62
N GLN A 395 -45.14 18.34 -25.49
CA GLN A 395 -44.11 19.04 -24.74
C GLN A 395 -42.76 19.04 -25.52
N PHE A 396 -42.46 17.98 -26.26
CA PHE A 396 -41.31 17.91 -27.14
C PHE A 396 -41.42 18.89 -28.30
N LEU A 397 -42.59 18.96 -28.97
CA LEU A 397 -42.87 19.84 -30.08
C LEU A 397 -42.83 21.34 -29.68
N ARG A 398 -43.25 21.67 -28.44
CA ARG A 398 -43.26 23.04 -27.91
C ARG A 398 -41.95 23.44 -27.25
N HIS A 399 -40.93 22.59 -27.25
CA HIS A 399 -39.67 22.80 -26.51
C HIS A 399 -39.90 23.13 -25.01
N GLU A 400 -40.99 22.65 -24.41
CA GLU A 400 -41.27 22.93 -23.01
C GLU A 400 -40.30 22.14 -22.10
N ALA A 401 -39.73 22.82 -21.09
CA ALA A 401 -38.90 22.18 -20.11
C ALA A 401 -39.71 21.11 -19.37
N ALA A 402 -39.15 19.89 -19.12
CA ALA A 402 -39.80 18.89 -18.30
C ALA A 402 -39.81 19.38 -16.84
N GLY A 403 -40.87 20.00 -16.49
CA GLY A 403 -41.15 20.40 -15.11
C GLY A 403 -42.65 20.47 -14.92
N LYS A 404 -43.12 19.91 -13.80
CA LYS A 404 -44.47 20.19 -13.34
C LYS A 404 -44.73 21.67 -13.51
N SER A 405 -45.82 22.03 -14.15
CA SER A 405 -46.38 23.38 -14.21
C SER A 405 -46.78 23.87 -12.80
N GLY A 406 -45.88 23.79 -11.88
CA GLY A 406 -45.88 24.49 -10.64
C GLY A 406 -45.16 25.81 -10.94
N THR A 407 -45.84 26.90 -10.86
CA THR A 407 -45.29 28.26 -10.81
C THR A 407 -44.04 28.25 -9.97
N LYS A 408 -42.83 28.09 -10.62
CA LYS A 408 -41.58 28.34 -9.92
C LYS A 408 -41.70 29.82 -9.49
N ARG A 409 -41.99 30.04 -8.20
CA ARG A 409 -42.00 31.34 -7.57
C ARG A 409 -40.69 32.02 -8.03
N GLY A 410 -40.86 33.07 -8.87
CA GLY A 410 -39.73 33.85 -9.35
C GLY A 410 -38.96 34.31 -8.12
N VAL A 411 -37.66 34.01 -8.07
CA VAL A 411 -36.80 34.48 -6.99
C VAL A 411 -36.95 36.04 -6.97
N ARG A 412 -37.54 36.54 -5.86
CA ARG A 412 -37.65 37.98 -5.65
C ARG A 412 -36.25 38.49 -5.34
N LEU A 413 -35.66 39.18 -6.31
CA LEU A 413 -34.36 39.81 -6.17
C LEU A 413 -34.56 41.24 -5.60
N PRO A 414 -33.65 41.69 -4.74
CA PRO A 414 -33.72 43.03 -4.16
C PRO A 414 -33.79 44.11 -5.23
N GLU A 415 -34.64 45.13 -5.00
CA GLU A 415 -34.82 46.27 -5.95
C GLU A 415 -33.59 47.16 -6.07
N ARG A 416 -32.65 47.06 -5.14
CA ARG A 416 -31.36 47.78 -5.13
C ARG A 416 -30.41 47.37 -6.25
N LEU A 417 -30.64 46.24 -6.90
CA LEU A 417 -29.81 45.75 -8.00
C LEU A 417 -30.26 46.42 -9.32
N SER A 418 -29.32 46.81 -10.18
CA SER A 418 -29.61 47.34 -11.52
C SER A 418 -30.40 46.32 -12.34
N PHE A 419 -31.18 46.77 -13.32
CA PHE A 419 -31.96 45.91 -14.21
C PHE A 419 -31.10 44.80 -14.85
N VAL A 420 -29.90 45.16 -15.34
CA VAL A 420 -28.96 44.22 -15.98
C VAL A 420 -28.46 43.19 -14.99
N ALA A 421 -28.14 43.58 -13.77
CA ALA A 421 -27.70 42.64 -12.71
C ALA A 421 -28.82 41.69 -12.31
N ARG A 422 -30.07 42.18 -12.14
CA ARG A 422 -31.24 41.34 -11.85
C ARG A 422 -31.51 40.36 -12.99
N PHE A 423 -31.36 40.77 -14.23
CA PHE A 423 -31.58 39.92 -15.40
C PHE A 423 -30.52 38.83 -15.47
N ARG A 424 -29.23 39.15 -15.33
CA ARG A 424 -28.12 38.19 -15.30
C ARG A 424 -28.26 37.17 -14.14
N LEU A 425 -28.56 37.66 -12.94
CA LEU A 425 -28.73 36.82 -11.76
C LEU A 425 -29.95 35.88 -11.90
N ARG A 426 -31.05 36.36 -12.53
CA ARG A 426 -32.22 35.51 -12.80
C ARG A 426 -31.92 34.43 -13.83
N ILE A 427 -31.13 34.71 -14.88
CA ILE A 427 -30.67 33.69 -15.84
C ILE A 427 -29.77 32.67 -15.15
N PHE A 428 -28.83 33.15 -14.34
CA PHE A 428 -27.92 32.30 -13.59
C PHE A 428 -28.70 31.36 -12.65
N LEU A 429 -29.56 31.88 -11.80
CA LEU A 429 -30.38 31.10 -10.86
C LEU A 429 -31.33 30.12 -11.57
N ARG A 430 -31.85 30.49 -12.74
CA ARG A 430 -32.69 29.61 -13.55
C ARG A 430 -31.93 28.42 -14.14
N ASN A 431 -30.65 28.63 -14.46
CA ASN A 431 -29.76 27.61 -15.03
C ASN A 431 -28.77 27.05 -14.01
N LEU A 432 -29.02 27.22 -12.72
CA LEU A 432 -28.11 26.82 -11.64
C LEU A 432 -27.67 25.35 -11.73
N GLY A 433 -28.58 24.47 -12.15
CA GLY A 433 -28.26 23.05 -12.34
C GLY A 433 -27.17 22.80 -13.41
N ASN A 434 -27.24 23.51 -14.53
CA ASN A 434 -26.25 23.39 -15.60
C ASN A 434 -24.90 24.01 -15.17
N PHE A 435 -24.97 25.16 -14.47
CA PHE A 435 -23.76 25.79 -13.93
C PHE A 435 -23.11 24.96 -12.82
N ALA A 436 -23.92 24.37 -11.91
CA ALA A 436 -23.44 23.48 -10.88
C ALA A 436 -22.74 22.24 -11.48
N THR A 437 -23.31 21.66 -12.52
CA THR A 437 -22.71 20.55 -13.27
C THR A 437 -21.37 20.91 -13.87
N LEU A 438 -21.29 22.07 -14.54
CA LEU A 438 -20.05 22.56 -15.14
C LEU A 438 -19.01 22.87 -14.05
N PHE A 439 -19.43 23.51 -12.96
CA PHE A 439 -18.57 23.82 -11.82
C PHE A 439 -17.99 22.55 -11.19
N VAL A 440 -18.83 21.53 -10.91
CA VAL A 440 -18.38 20.26 -10.35
C VAL A 440 -17.38 19.56 -11.28
N GLY A 441 -17.63 19.54 -12.59
CA GLY A 441 -16.70 18.96 -13.56
C GLY A 441 -15.35 19.66 -13.59
N ILE A 442 -15.36 21.02 -13.65
CA ILE A 442 -14.12 21.81 -13.65
C ILE A 442 -13.39 21.69 -12.30
N ALA A 443 -14.12 21.80 -11.17
CA ALA A 443 -13.54 21.69 -9.84
C ALA A 443 -12.87 20.33 -9.63
N PHE A 444 -13.52 19.25 -10.08
CA PHE A 444 -12.94 17.91 -9.97
C PHE A 444 -11.70 17.74 -10.86
N ALA A 445 -11.77 18.18 -12.13
CA ALA A 445 -10.60 18.15 -13.02
C ALA A 445 -9.43 18.98 -12.47
N SER A 446 -9.72 20.16 -11.89
CA SER A 446 -8.71 21.00 -11.25
C SER A 446 -8.12 20.35 -10.00
N LEU A 447 -8.92 19.63 -9.23
CA LEU A 447 -8.46 18.91 -8.03
C LEU A 447 -7.53 17.75 -8.41
N LEU A 448 -7.88 16.97 -9.42
CA LEU A 448 -7.01 15.91 -9.94
C LEU A 448 -5.69 16.46 -10.49
N LEU A 449 -5.77 17.56 -11.25
CA LEU A 449 -4.58 18.22 -11.78
C LEU A 449 -3.70 18.77 -10.66
N LEU A 450 -4.29 19.42 -9.66
CA LEU A 450 -3.58 19.93 -8.49
C LEU A 450 -2.89 18.81 -7.73
N PHE A 451 -3.61 17.71 -7.48
CA PHE A 451 -3.04 16.52 -6.81
C PHE A 451 -1.84 15.96 -7.58
N GLY A 452 -1.99 15.74 -8.90
CA GLY A 452 -0.90 15.22 -9.73
C GLY A 452 0.33 16.14 -9.79
N LEU A 453 0.10 17.47 -9.83
CA LEU A 453 1.21 18.44 -9.85
C LEU A 453 1.83 18.70 -8.47
N ALA A 454 1.09 18.48 -7.37
CA ALA A 454 1.57 18.71 -6.02
C ALA A 454 2.41 17.55 -5.46
N ILE A 455 2.23 16.33 -5.97
CA ILE A 455 2.81 15.12 -5.37
C ILE A 455 4.34 15.17 -5.37
N LEU A 456 4.96 15.47 -6.52
CA LEU A 456 6.42 15.51 -6.66
C LEU A 456 7.06 16.63 -5.82
N PRO A 457 6.61 17.91 -5.88
CA PRO A 457 7.16 18.96 -5.02
C PRO A 457 6.98 18.68 -3.53
N THR A 458 5.87 18.04 -3.13
CA THR A 458 5.63 17.70 -1.73
C THR A 458 6.60 16.62 -1.26
N MET A 459 6.84 15.59 -2.08
CA MET A 459 7.81 14.54 -1.79
C MET A 459 9.23 15.09 -1.70
N MET A 460 9.64 15.95 -2.64
CA MET A 460 10.95 16.62 -2.59
C MET A 460 11.10 17.47 -1.34
N HIS A 461 10.08 18.26 -1.00
CA HIS A 461 10.10 19.08 0.21
C HIS A 461 10.15 18.23 1.49
N TYR A 462 9.47 17.09 1.50
CA TYR A 462 9.55 16.14 2.62
C TYR A 462 10.95 15.55 2.74
N ALA A 463 11.57 15.12 1.64
CA ALA A 463 12.93 14.60 1.62
C ALA A 463 13.95 15.65 2.12
N ASP A 464 13.86 16.89 1.64
CA ASP A 464 14.74 18.00 2.06
C ASP A 464 14.59 18.30 3.57
N ASN A 465 13.39 18.14 4.12
CA ASN A 465 13.15 18.36 5.55
C ASN A 465 13.59 17.18 6.43
N LEU A 466 13.63 15.95 5.90
CA LEU A 466 14.11 14.79 6.64
C LEU A 466 15.55 14.99 7.12
N GLU A 467 16.44 15.48 6.25
CA GLU A 467 17.85 15.77 6.63
C GLU A 467 17.95 16.77 7.80
N THR A 468 17.06 17.76 7.84
CA THR A 468 17.06 18.77 8.91
C THR A 468 16.39 18.30 10.20
N SER A 469 15.66 17.19 10.15
CA SER A 469 14.91 16.61 11.27
C SER A 469 15.64 15.45 11.95
N LEU A 470 16.82 15.07 11.45
CA LEU A 470 17.63 14.02 12.05
C LEU A 470 18.07 14.43 13.48
N VAL A 471 17.93 13.50 14.41
CA VAL A 471 18.27 13.72 15.84
C VAL A 471 19.79 13.91 16.01
N ALA A 472 20.58 13.37 15.09
CA ALA A 472 22.03 13.47 15.08
C ALA A 472 22.56 13.67 13.66
N GLU A 473 23.60 14.51 13.51
CA GLU A 473 24.29 14.76 12.24
C GLU A 473 25.06 13.51 11.75
N HIS A 474 25.48 12.66 12.69
CA HIS A 474 26.17 11.40 12.43
C HIS A 474 25.66 10.31 13.35
N THR A 475 25.28 9.17 12.78
CA THR A 475 24.92 7.95 13.51
C THR A 475 26.04 6.92 13.31
N TYR A 476 26.54 6.35 14.40
CA TYR A 476 27.54 5.30 14.38
C TYR A 476 26.91 3.99 14.85
N THR A 477 27.04 2.96 14.05
CA THR A 477 26.68 1.58 14.42
C THR A 477 27.98 0.83 14.71
N LEU A 478 28.04 0.17 15.86
CA LEU A 478 29.20 -0.68 16.19
C LEU A 478 29.17 -1.92 15.29
N LYS A 479 30.31 -2.27 14.71
CA LYS A 479 30.46 -3.45 13.82
C LYS A 479 30.39 -4.79 14.57
N ALA A 480 30.63 -4.77 15.87
CA ALA A 480 30.58 -5.93 16.74
C ALA A 480 30.17 -5.52 18.16
N PRO A 481 29.58 -6.42 18.95
CA PRO A 481 29.40 -6.19 20.38
C PRO A 481 30.74 -5.86 21.01
N LEU A 482 30.79 -4.76 21.75
CA LEU A 482 31.96 -4.44 22.55
C LEU A 482 31.90 -5.29 23.81
N GLU A 483 32.78 -6.29 23.93
CA GLU A 483 33.12 -6.85 25.25
C GLU A 483 33.83 -5.76 26.04
N LEU A 484 33.08 -5.11 26.90
CA LEU A 484 33.66 -4.19 27.88
C LEU A 484 34.26 -5.02 29.02
N GLU A 485 35.51 -5.45 28.90
CA GLU A 485 36.34 -5.68 30.07
C GLU A 485 36.56 -4.33 30.77
N GLY A 486 35.46 -3.77 31.29
CA GLY A 486 35.44 -2.42 31.82
C GLY A 486 36.19 -2.30 33.14
N THR A 487 36.69 -1.11 33.40
CA THR A 487 37.14 -0.69 34.74
C THR A 487 36.04 -0.97 35.77
N PRO A 488 36.35 -1.12 37.06
CA PRO A 488 35.34 -1.31 38.11
C PRO A 488 34.21 -0.27 38.07
N GLU A 489 34.50 0.97 37.66
CA GLU A 489 33.55 2.08 37.53
C GLU A 489 32.60 1.88 36.34
N GLU A 490 33.07 1.34 35.24
CA GLU A 490 32.24 0.99 34.08
C GLU A 490 31.31 -0.18 34.37
N ARG A 491 31.76 -1.22 35.10
CA ARG A 491 30.90 -2.30 35.58
C ARG A 491 29.80 -1.80 36.51
N GLU A 492 30.10 -0.85 37.38
CA GLU A 492 29.11 -0.25 38.28
C GLU A 492 28.06 0.55 37.50
N ALA A 493 28.48 1.24 36.40
CA ALA A 493 27.58 1.95 35.49
C ALA A 493 26.67 0.98 34.73
N TRP A 494 27.22 -0.14 34.23
CA TRP A 494 26.42 -1.21 33.57
C TRP A 494 25.43 -1.85 34.54
N THR A 495 25.82 -2.19 35.74
CA THR A 495 24.92 -2.74 36.77
C THR A 495 23.80 -1.74 37.12
N ALA A 496 24.09 -0.44 37.11
CA ALA A 496 23.07 0.60 37.30
C ALA A 496 22.10 0.69 36.09
N LEU A 497 22.60 0.53 34.87
CA LEU A 497 21.78 0.51 33.65
C LEU A 497 20.86 -0.73 33.59
N GLU A 498 21.38 -1.92 33.90
CA GLU A 498 20.59 -3.15 34.03
C GLU A 498 19.49 -3.03 35.07
N ARG A 499 19.79 -2.41 36.22
CA ARG A 499 18.77 -2.12 37.24
C ARG A 499 17.70 -1.16 36.74
N LEU A 500 18.06 -0.14 35.95
CA LEU A 500 17.10 0.77 35.35
C LEU A 500 16.25 0.10 34.29
N GLN A 501 16.81 -0.79 33.50
CA GLN A 501 16.09 -1.62 32.52
C GLN A 501 15.11 -2.58 33.20
N SER A 502 15.55 -3.24 34.29
CA SER A 502 14.69 -4.12 35.09
C SER A 502 13.54 -3.36 35.74
N ILE A 503 13.79 -2.13 36.27
CA ILE A 503 12.74 -1.28 36.83
C ILE A 503 11.76 -0.82 35.77
N ASN A 504 12.23 -0.46 34.56
CA ASN A 504 11.38 -0.10 33.43
C ASN A 504 10.54 -1.30 32.97
N GLY A 505 11.12 -2.49 32.85
CA GLY A 505 10.38 -3.71 32.55
C GLY A 505 9.26 -3.98 33.57
N THR A 506 9.57 -3.92 34.87
CA THR A 506 8.58 -4.10 35.94
C THR A 506 7.46 -3.03 35.92
N LEU A 507 7.79 -1.79 35.57
CA LEU A 507 6.80 -0.72 35.43
C LEU A 507 5.92 -0.89 34.18
N LEU A 508 6.49 -1.40 33.09
CA LEU A 508 5.73 -1.72 31.87
C LEU A 508 4.73 -2.84 32.15
N THR A 509 5.18 -3.93 32.73
CA THR A 509 4.32 -5.08 33.10
C THR A 509 3.21 -4.64 34.06
N ALA A 510 3.52 -3.83 35.06
CA ALA A 510 2.50 -3.30 35.97
C ALA A 510 1.50 -2.33 35.31
N ALA A 511 1.91 -1.65 34.24
CA ALA A 511 1.02 -0.79 33.45
C ALA A 511 0.12 -1.62 32.53
N GLU A 512 0.62 -2.71 31.95
CA GLU A 512 -0.12 -3.69 31.15
C GLU A 512 -1.16 -4.40 32.01
N ASP A 513 -0.78 -4.93 33.18
CA ASP A 513 -1.71 -5.56 34.13
C ASP A 513 -2.84 -4.59 34.57
N ALA A 514 -2.52 -3.33 34.79
CA ALA A 514 -3.51 -2.31 35.13
C ALA A 514 -4.43 -1.94 33.95
N GLN A 515 -3.95 -2.06 32.72
CA GLN A 515 -4.75 -1.86 31.51
C GLN A 515 -5.73 -3.01 31.31
N ASP A 516 -5.28 -4.24 31.50
CA ASP A 516 -6.12 -5.45 31.39
C ASP A 516 -7.24 -5.44 32.47
N GLU A 517 -6.92 -5.08 33.73
CA GLU A 517 -7.94 -4.90 34.78
C GLU A 517 -8.97 -3.82 34.42
N LEU A 518 -8.55 -2.75 33.74
CA LEU A 518 -9.46 -1.67 33.28
C LEU A 518 -10.36 -2.11 32.14
N GLU A 519 -9.84 -2.92 31.22
CA GLU A 519 -10.58 -3.47 30.07
C GLU A 519 -11.62 -4.50 30.56
N GLU A 520 -11.25 -5.39 31.48
CA GLU A 520 -12.16 -6.35 32.10
C GLU A 520 -13.29 -5.64 32.92
N ALA A 521 -12.94 -4.57 33.60
CA ALA A 521 -13.93 -3.75 34.31
C ALA A 521 -14.86 -2.96 33.35
N ALA A 522 -14.37 -2.54 32.20
CA ALA A 522 -15.15 -1.88 31.17
C ALA A 522 -16.14 -2.85 30.50
N ASP A 523 -15.71 -4.05 30.19
CA ASP A 523 -16.55 -5.10 29.61
C ASP A 523 -17.62 -5.55 30.59
N ALA A 524 -17.28 -5.76 31.87
CA ALA A 524 -18.25 -6.07 32.90
C ALA A 524 -19.29 -4.95 33.11
N ALA A 525 -18.89 -3.68 32.99
CA ALA A 525 -19.81 -2.54 33.06
C ALA A 525 -20.72 -2.45 31.83
N GLN A 526 -20.23 -2.84 30.65
CA GLN A 526 -20.97 -2.87 29.41
C GLN A 526 -22.01 -4.00 29.42
N ASP A 527 -21.66 -5.17 29.92
CA ASP A 527 -22.54 -6.31 30.10
C ASP A 527 -23.65 -5.99 31.10
N ALA A 528 -23.32 -5.38 32.23
CA ALA A 528 -24.30 -4.92 33.21
C ALA A 528 -25.26 -3.85 32.64
N TYR A 529 -24.78 -2.98 31.77
CA TYR A 529 -25.61 -2.00 31.05
C TYR A 529 -26.57 -2.70 30.08
N HIS A 530 -26.09 -3.68 29.31
CA HIS A 530 -26.92 -4.45 28.37
C HIS A 530 -27.99 -5.28 29.11
N GLU A 531 -27.67 -5.87 30.25
CA GLU A 531 -28.59 -6.60 31.10
C GLU A 531 -29.66 -5.69 31.71
N ALA A 532 -29.27 -4.48 32.15
CA ALA A 532 -30.18 -3.47 32.65
C ALA A 532 -31.14 -2.94 31.55
N MET A 533 -30.67 -2.82 30.30
CA MET A 533 -31.51 -2.41 29.16
C MET A 533 -32.42 -3.51 28.66
N ALA A 534 -32.08 -4.77 28.85
CA ALA A 534 -32.93 -5.93 28.47
C ALA A 534 -34.09 -6.18 29.42
N SER A 535 -34.12 -5.58 30.62
CA SER A 535 -35.17 -5.70 31.63
C SER A 535 -35.87 -4.36 31.89
N PRO A 536 -36.89 -3.97 31.12
CA PRO A 536 -37.54 -2.66 31.28
C PRO A 536 -38.52 -2.68 32.47
N SER A 537 -38.02 -2.44 33.68
CA SER A 537 -38.83 -2.04 34.83
C SER A 537 -38.47 -0.63 35.27
N VAL A 538 -39.47 0.18 35.58
CA VAL A 538 -39.37 1.61 35.90
C VAL A 538 -38.43 1.91 37.11
N GLU A 539 -38.10 0.91 37.90
CA GLU A 539 -37.20 1.05 39.06
C GLU A 539 -35.69 1.09 38.70
N THR A 540 -35.28 0.55 37.53
CA THR A 540 -33.89 0.48 37.14
C THR A 540 -33.32 1.82 36.66
N THR A 541 -34.16 2.75 36.23
CA THR A 541 -33.70 4.08 35.76
C THR A 541 -33.28 4.99 36.91
N GLN A 542 -33.72 4.73 38.13
CA GLN A 542 -33.27 5.51 39.31
C GLN A 542 -31.98 4.96 39.95
N ALA A 543 -31.64 3.70 39.71
CA ALA A 543 -30.42 3.08 40.24
C ALA A 543 -29.18 3.37 39.39
N ALA A 544 -29.31 3.64 38.11
CA ALA A 544 -28.17 3.92 37.19
C ALA A 544 -27.56 5.32 37.42
N THR A 545 -28.33 6.26 37.92
CA THR A 545 -27.86 7.65 38.12
C THR A 545 -26.80 7.82 39.25
N PRO A 546 -26.84 7.05 40.39
CA PRO A 546 -25.78 7.09 41.40
C PRO A 546 -24.49 6.41 40.93
N PHE A 547 -24.56 5.38 40.09
CA PHE A 547 -23.41 4.61 39.61
C PHE A 547 -22.52 5.44 38.70
N LEU A 548 -23.10 6.18 37.77
CA LEU A 548 -22.40 7.11 36.89
C LEU A 548 -21.75 8.30 37.67
N LYS A 549 -22.39 8.75 38.76
CA LYS A 549 -21.82 9.79 39.62
C LYS A 549 -20.68 9.29 40.52
N HIS A 550 -20.63 8.02 40.85
CA HIS A 550 -19.61 7.44 41.72
C HIS A 550 -18.33 7.10 40.94
N ASN A 551 -18.46 6.57 39.71
CA ASN A 551 -17.32 6.28 38.85
C ASN A 551 -16.70 7.54 38.23
N ALA A 552 -17.47 8.60 37.97
CA ALA A 552 -16.92 9.89 37.51
C ALA A 552 -16.07 10.60 38.59
N LYS A 553 -16.16 10.18 39.87
CA LYS A 553 -15.33 10.71 40.97
C LYS A 553 -14.11 9.86 41.30
N ARG A 554 -13.93 8.68 40.65
CA ARG A 554 -12.80 7.76 40.88
C ARG A 554 -11.81 7.65 39.73
N THR A 555 -11.77 8.60 38.82
CA THR A 555 -10.71 8.68 37.81
C THR A 555 -9.58 9.63 38.26
N PRO A 556 -8.62 9.18 39.07
CA PRO A 556 -7.34 9.89 39.28
C PRO A 556 -6.30 9.56 38.20
N SER A 557 -6.57 8.58 37.31
CA SER A 557 -5.51 7.98 36.47
C SER A 557 -5.21 8.71 35.17
N MET A 558 -6.12 9.53 34.68
CA MET A 558 -5.87 10.28 33.43
C MET A 558 -4.88 11.45 33.64
N HIS A 559 -4.66 11.88 34.87
CA HIS A 559 -3.65 12.90 35.20
C HIS A 559 -2.25 12.27 35.31
N LEU A 560 -2.14 10.98 35.65
CA LEU A 560 -0.86 10.29 35.76
C LEU A 560 -0.27 9.94 34.40
N LEU A 561 -1.12 9.56 33.44
CA LEU A 561 -0.70 9.27 32.04
C LEU A 561 -0.29 10.52 31.26
N MET A 562 -0.77 11.71 31.62
CA MET A 562 -0.31 12.97 31.01
C MET A 562 0.97 13.52 31.65
N THR A 563 1.39 13.02 32.81
CA THR A 563 2.63 13.46 33.46
C THR A 563 3.82 12.54 33.23
N LEU A 564 3.63 11.34 32.66
CA LEU A 564 4.74 10.44 32.28
C LEU A 564 5.73 11.05 31.26
N PRO A 565 5.30 11.79 30.23
CA PRO A 565 6.25 12.44 29.32
C PRO A 565 7.11 13.51 30.01
N THR A 566 6.56 14.23 30.99
CA THR A 566 7.29 15.27 31.70
C THR A 566 8.27 14.72 32.74
N LEU A 567 8.08 13.51 33.23
CA LEU A 567 9.03 12.83 34.13
C LEU A 567 10.19 12.20 33.36
N LEU A 568 9.96 11.72 32.15
CA LEU A 568 11.00 11.21 31.23
C LEU A 568 11.91 12.35 30.76
N ASP A 569 11.36 13.52 30.45
CA ASP A 569 12.14 14.72 30.10
C ASP A 569 12.99 15.24 31.27
N ALA A 570 12.49 15.12 32.50
CA ALA A 570 13.22 15.55 33.69
C ALA A 570 14.41 14.63 34.03
N THR A 571 14.30 13.34 33.75
CA THR A 571 15.41 12.38 33.93
C THR A 571 16.44 12.45 32.81
N ALA A 572 16.04 12.76 31.56
CA ALA A 572 16.97 13.00 30.46
C ALA A 572 17.83 14.26 30.69
N THR A 573 17.29 15.29 31.34
CA THR A 573 18.02 16.54 31.60
C THR A 573 19.03 16.42 32.77
N THR A 574 18.86 15.45 33.66
CA THR A 574 19.81 15.19 34.76
C THR A 574 20.95 14.26 34.41
N LEU A 575 20.87 13.55 33.26
CA LEU A 575 21.95 12.69 32.76
C LEU A 575 22.86 13.40 31.73
N SER A 576 22.58 14.66 31.36
CA SER A 576 23.38 15.46 30.42
C SER A 576 24.30 16.49 31.13
N THR A 577 24.41 16.45 32.44
CA THR A 577 25.39 17.18 33.25
C THR A 577 26.26 16.21 34.06
#